data_2cac979f91ebc8e4b8b2fdd5ea62de95
#
_entry.id   2cac979f91ebc8e4b8b2fdd5ea62de95
#
_cell.length_a   1.000
_cell.length_b   1.000
_cell.length_c   1.000
_cell.angle_alpha   90.00
_cell.angle_beta   90.00
_cell.angle_gamma   90.00
#
_symmetry.space_group_name_H-M   'P 1'
#
loop_
_entity.id
_entity.type
_entity.pdbx_description
1 polymer ?
#
loop_
_entity_poly.entity_id
_entity_poly.type
_entity_poly.pdbx_seq_one_letter_code
_entity_poly.pdbx_strand_id
1 'polypeptide(L)'
;IINKLDDETVVKFISSKVSEMTSELKINQLIGNGLEYLVDRNEHQKIITNIAKQVKDYVAENEEMVRERVKKESYSLIPKFVDDKIAEKITKGVTNYFEEMELDENHSLRSEISNKLYKFASDLKTERWKEDFDQFKSQFLQGEKMDGYAKDIWNSIKNTIIEELSKENSQAKNYIRKNLNELALNLSTDEKLQHKIDHWIRVTAYKYILKNTHQFG
;
A
#
# COMPACT_ATOMS: atom_id res chain seq x y z
N ILE A 1 22.10 -3.74 -21.44
CA ILE A 1 21.00 -4.70 -21.71
C ILE A 1 19.68 -4.12 -21.19
N ILE A 2 19.58 -3.68 -19.94
CA ILE A 2 18.35 -3.18 -19.33
C ILE A 2 17.78 -1.96 -20.07
N ASN A 3 18.63 -1.03 -20.53
CA ASN A 3 18.22 0.12 -21.33
C ASN A 3 17.79 -0.24 -22.78
N LYS A 4 17.91 -1.51 -23.17
CA LYS A 4 17.44 -2.03 -24.48
C LYS A 4 16.14 -2.83 -24.35
N LEU A 5 15.61 -3.00 -23.15
CA LEU A 5 14.28 -3.58 -22.94
C LEU A 5 13.24 -2.58 -23.45
N ASP A 6 12.25 -3.11 -24.13
CA ASP A 6 11.09 -2.32 -24.53
C ASP A 6 10.23 -2.03 -23.30
N ASP A 7 10.34 -0.80 -22.81
CA ASP A 7 9.63 -0.34 -21.62
C ASP A 7 8.10 -0.53 -21.75
N GLU A 8 7.55 -0.35 -22.94
CA GLU A 8 6.12 -0.50 -23.18
C GLU A 8 5.67 -1.95 -23.00
N THR A 9 6.43 -2.90 -23.52
CA THR A 9 6.15 -4.34 -23.32
C THR A 9 6.21 -4.74 -21.86
N VAL A 10 7.20 -4.23 -21.11
CA VAL A 10 7.33 -4.54 -19.69
C VAL A 10 6.18 -3.90 -18.88
N VAL A 11 5.84 -2.66 -19.15
CA VAL A 11 4.71 -1.97 -18.52
C VAL A 11 3.40 -2.73 -18.76
N LYS A 12 3.11 -3.11 -20.00
CA LYS A 12 1.92 -3.92 -20.34
C LYS A 12 1.91 -5.27 -19.62
N PHE A 13 3.06 -5.92 -19.49
CA PHE A 13 3.18 -7.17 -18.75
C PHE A 13 2.87 -6.98 -17.26
N ILE A 14 3.46 -5.96 -16.62
CA ILE A 14 3.21 -5.65 -15.21
C ILE A 14 1.74 -5.31 -15.01
N SER A 15 1.19 -4.41 -15.82
CA SER A 15 -0.21 -3.98 -15.79
C SER A 15 -1.16 -5.17 -15.90
N SER A 16 -0.94 -6.04 -16.88
CA SER A 16 -1.74 -7.25 -17.11
C SER A 16 -1.66 -8.22 -15.92
N LYS A 17 -0.46 -8.45 -15.37
CA LYS A 17 -0.27 -9.37 -14.24
C LYS A 17 -0.88 -8.84 -12.96
N VAL A 18 -0.73 -7.56 -12.66
CA VAL A 18 -1.38 -6.94 -11.50
C VAL A 18 -2.90 -6.99 -11.64
N SER A 19 -3.42 -6.67 -12.82
CA SER A 19 -4.87 -6.74 -13.10
C SER A 19 -5.41 -8.17 -12.93
N GLU A 20 -4.71 -9.18 -13.46
CA GLU A 20 -5.05 -10.59 -13.30
C GLU A 20 -5.07 -11.00 -11.82
N MET A 21 -3.98 -10.70 -11.09
CA MET A 21 -3.86 -11.05 -9.66
C MET A 21 -4.90 -10.34 -8.79
N THR A 22 -5.22 -9.10 -9.10
CA THR A 22 -6.16 -8.30 -8.30
C THR A 22 -7.62 -8.57 -8.66
N SER A 23 -7.92 -9.07 -9.86
CA SER A 23 -9.30 -9.39 -10.27
C SER A 23 -9.97 -10.42 -9.36
N GLU A 24 -9.22 -11.42 -8.91
CA GLU A 24 -9.71 -12.50 -8.05
C GLU A 24 -9.63 -12.16 -6.55
N LEU A 25 -8.92 -11.09 -6.17
CA LEU A 25 -8.76 -10.71 -4.78
C LEU A 25 -10.07 -10.15 -4.20
N LYS A 26 -10.53 -10.79 -3.15
CA LYS A 26 -11.64 -10.32 -2.31
C LYS A 26 -11.11 -9.30 -1.30
N ILE A 27 -10.83 -8.07 -1.77
CA ILE A 27 -10.18 -7.00 -0.98
C ILE A 27 -10.98 -6.72 0.31
N ASN A 28 -12.30 -6.69 0.22
CA ASN A 28 -13.19 -6.52 1.36
C ASN A 28 -12.95 -7.59 2.46
N GLN A 29 -12.79 -8.85 2.06
CA GLN A 29 -12.52 -9.94 3.01
C GLN A 29 -11.12 -9.83 3.60
N LEU A 30 -10.11 -9.47 2.80
CA LEU A 30 -8.74 -9.29 3.28
C LEU A 30 -8.67 -8.17 4.33
N ILE A 31 -9.30 -7.02 4.07
CA ILE A 31 -9.34 -5.91 5.02
C ILE A 31 -10.13 -6.30 6.27
N GLY A 32 -11.30 -6.93 6.11
CA GLY A 32 -12.10 -7.39 7.24
C GLY A 32 -11.34 -8.38 8.15
N ASN A 33 -10.69 -9.38 7.55
CA ASN A 33 -9.87 -10.33 8.30
C ASN A 33 -8.65 -9.67 8.97
N GLY A 34 -8.01 -8.70 8.29
CA GLY A 34 -6.91 -7.93 8.86
C GLY A 34 -7.33 -7.11 10.08
N LEU A 35 -8.49 -6.45 10.02
CA LEU A 35 -9.03 -5.70 11.14
C LEU A 35 -9.43 -6.63 12.31
N GLU A 36 -10.10 -7.75 12.06
CA GLU A 36 -10.37 -8.74 13.11
C GLU A 36 -9.09 -9.22 13.77
N TYR A 37 -8.08 -9.58 13.00
CA TYR A 37 -6.79 -9.99 13.53
C TYR A 37 -6.15 -8.94 14.45
N LEU A 38 -6.23 -7.65 14.07
CA LEU A 38 -5.73 -6.55 14.91
C LEU A 38 -6.53 -6.42 16.21
N VAL A 39 -7.86 -6.62 16.15
CA VAL A 39 -8.72 -6.57 17.35
C VAL A 39 -8.46 -7.76 18.26
N ASP A 40 -8.43 -8.97 17.73
CA ASP A 40 -8.21 -10.20 18.50
C ASP A 40 -6.85 -10.21 19.22
N ARG A 41 -5.85 -9.55 18.65
CA ARG A 41 -4.53 -9.41 19.25
C ARG A 41 -4.32 -8.16 20.10
N ASN A 42 -5.36 -7.35 20.30
CA ASN A 42 -5.30 -6.07 20.99
C ASN A 42 -4.30 -5.05 20.38
N GLU A 43 -3.80 -5.29 19.16
CA GLU A 43 -2.85 -4.37 18.51
C GLU A 43 -3.50 -3.02 18.16
N HIS A 44 -4.81 -3.01 17.94
CA HIS A 44 -5.60 -1.79 17.73
C HIS A 44 -5.56 -0.84 18.94
N GLN A 45 -5.26 -1.34 20.16
CA GLN A 45 -5.18 -0.50 21.36
C GLN A 45 -4.06 0.54 21.27
N LYS A 46 -2.94 0.19 20.66
CA LYS A 46 -1.83 1.15 20.41
C LYS A 46 -2.27 2.29 19.49
N ILE A 47 -3.08 1.97 18.49
CA ILE A 47 -3.63 2.96 17.57
C ILE A 47 -4.60 3.88 18.31
N ILE A 48 -5.47 3.33 19.16
CA ILE A 48 -6.40 4.09 20.00
C ILE A 48 -5.64 5.04 20.93
N THR A 49 -4.58 4.57 21.61
CA THR A 49 -3.73 5.40 22.45
C THR A 49 -3.13 6.58 21.68
N ASN A 50 -2.57 6.31 20.50
CA ASN A 50 -1.98 7.36 19.68
C ASN A 50 -3.03 8.38 19.20
N ILE A 51 -4.21 7.92 18.82
CA ILE A 51 -5.32 8.82 18.43
C ILE A 51 -5.77 9.66 19.61
N ALA A 52 -5.96 9.06 20.78
CA ALA A 52 -6.35 9.78 22.00
C ALA A 52 -5.37 10.88 22.33
N LYS A 53 -4.07 10.57 22.30
CA LYS A 53 -2.99 11.54 22.48
C LYS A 53 -3.06 12.67 21.47
N GLN A 54 -3.16 12.34 20.18
CA GLN A 54 -3.21 13.37 19.13
C GLN A 54 -4.43 14.27 19.24
N VAL A 55 -5.61 13.74 19.61
CA VAL A 55 -6.82 14.54 19.81
C VAL A 55 -6.65 15.45 21.04
N LYS A 56 -6.12 14.92 22.14
CA LYS A 56 -5.82 15.70 23.34
C LYS A 56 -4.89 16.87 23.01
N ASP A 57 -3.77 16.58 22.39
CA ASP A 57 -2.75 17.58 22.04
C ASP A 57 -3.33 18.62 21.07
N TYR A 58 -4.04 18.17 20.02
CA TYR A 58 -4.69 19.08 19.07
C TYR A 58 -5.69 20.02 19.72
N VAL A 59 -6.55 19.53 20.61
CA VAL A 59 -7.56 20.37 21.29
C VAL A 59 -6.88 21.35 22.25
N ALA A 60 -5.83 20.91 22.98
CA ALA A 60 -5.07 21.78 23.88
C ALA A 60 -4.33 22.90 23.13
N GLU A 61 -3.76 22.61 21.98
CA GLU A 61 -3.03 23.58 21.15
C GLU A 61 -3.97 24.54 20.38
N ASN A 62 -5.22 24.17 20.17
CA ASN A 62 -6.21 24.93 19.38
C ASN A 62 -7.38 25.44 20.23
N GLU A 63 -7.14 25.85 21.46
CA GLU A 63 -8.18 26.41 22.35
C GLU A 63 -8.94 27.59 21.72
N GLU A 64 -8.25 28.45 20.94
CA GLU A 64 -8.89 29.60 20.29
C GLU A 64 -9.92 29.15 19.23
N MET A 65 -9.68 28.05 18.53
CA MET A 65 -10.66 27.47 17.61
C MET A 65 -11.93 27.03 18.34
N VAL A 66 -11.79 26.41 19.53
CA VAL A 66 -12.94 26.06 20.38
C VAL A 66 -13.67 27.30 20.81
N ARG A 67 -12.95 28.35 21.23
CA ARG A 67 -13.49 29.65 21.64
C ARG A 67 -14.27 30.32 20.52
N GLU A 68 -13.72 30.35 19.32
CA GLU A 68 -14.41 30.90 18.15
C GLU A 68 -15.68 30.11 17.82
N ARG A 69 -15.63 28.79 17.93
CA ARG A 69 -16.81 27.95 17.68
C ARG A 69 -17.90 28.17 18.71
N VAL A 70 -17.55 28.25 19.99
CA VAL A 70 -18.49 28.57 21.06
C VAL A 70 -19.15 29.94 20.79
N LYS A 71 -18.36 30.98 20.49
CA LYS A 71 -18.90 32.33 20.18
C LYS A 71 -19.85 32.32 18.99
N LYS A 72 -19.57 31.50 17.96
CA LYS A 72 -20.41 31.41 16.76
C LYS A 72 -21.76 30.73 17.05
N GLU A 73 -21.78 29.76 17.94
CA GLU A 73 -22.97 28.99 18.29
C GLU A 73 -23.75 29.64 19.46
N SER A 74 -23.15 30.59 20.18
CA SER A 74 -23.79 31.29 21.30
C SER A 74 -24.79 32.35 20.81
N TYR A 75 -25.85 32.53 21.58
CA TYR A 75 -26.82 33.59 21.33
C TYR A 75 -26.18 34.97 21.56
N SER A 76 -26.54 35.97 20.75
CA SER A 76 -26.01 37.35 20.80
C SER A 76 -26.23 38.09 22.14
N LEU A 77 -27.05 37.53 23.01
CA LEU A 77 -27.36 38.08 24.34
C LEU A 77 -26.45 37.56 25.45
N ILE A 78 -25.55 36.61 25.14
CA ILE A 78 -24.63 36.04 26.13
C ILE A 78 -23.40 36.94 26.22
N PRO A 79 -22.99 37.39 27.42
CA PRO A 79 -21.77 38.17 27.59
C PRO A 79 -20.53 37.37 27.18
N LYS A 80 -19.58 38.00 26.48
CA LYS A 80 -18.36 37.36 25.96
C LYS A 80 -17.55 36.58 26.99
N PHE A 81 -17.51 37.05 28.25
CA PHE A 81 -16.78 36.35 29.32
C PHE A 81 -17.39 34.98 29.66
N VAL A 82 -18.67 34.78 29.39
CA VAL A 82 -19.35 33.49 29.58
C VAL A 82 -18.95 32.53 28.51
N ASP A 83 -18.88 33.01 27.23
CA ASP A 83 -18.39 32.20 26.10
C ASP A 83 -16.97 31.74 26.32
N ASP A 84 -16.08 32.61 26.80
CA ASP A 84 -14.70 32.28 27.13
C ASP A 84 -14.60 31.19 28.22
N LYS A 85 -15.41 31.29 29.28
CA LYS A 85 -15.45 30.25 30.31
C LYS A 85 -16.05 28.91 29.82
N ILE A 86 -17.03 28.97 28.94
CA ILE A 86 -17.60 27.75 28.32
C ILE A 86 -16.54 27.09 27.44
N ALA A 87 -15.83 27.86 26.60
CA ALA A 87 -14.78 27.35 25.75
C ALA A 87 -13.65 26.69 26.57
N GLU A 88 -13.17 27.36 27.62
CA GLU A 88 -12.17 26.81 28.55
C GLU A 88 -12.64 25.48 29.15
N LYS A 89 -13.89 25.43 29.64
CA LYS A 89 -14.44 24.19 30.22
C LYS A 89 -14.56 23.06 29.20
N ILE A 90 -14.95 23.37 27.95
CA ILE A 90 -15.05 22.40 26.87
C ILE A 90 -13.65 21.88 26.55
N THR A 91 -12.68 22.76 26.30
CA THR A 91 -11.29 22.40 26.02
C THR A 91 -10.74 21.49 27.11
N LYS A 92 -10.86 21.90 28.36
CA LYS A 92 -10.37 21.15 29.52
C LYS A 92 -11.10 19.81 29.67
N GLY A 93 -12.43 19.79 29.49
CA GLY A 93 -13.23 18.57 29.58
C GLY A 93 -12.85 17.55 28.50
N VAL A 94 -12.67 18.01 27.26
CA VAL A 94 -12.24 17.15 26.13
C VAL A 94 -10.80 16.66 26.35
N THR A 95 -9.89 17.55 26.73
CA THR A 95 -8.49 17.20 26.99
C THR A 95 -8.37 16.13 28.08
N ASN A 96 -9.03 16.34 29.23
CA ASN A 96 -9.01 15.38 30.33
C ASN A 96 -9.63 14.03 29.90
N TYR A 97 -10.73 14.04 29.17
CA TYR A 97 -11.38 12.82 28.70
C TYR A 97 -10.46 11.97 27.80
N PHE A 98 -9.74 12.62 26.88
CA PHE A 98 -8.79 11.92 26.02
C PHE A 98 -7.50 11.57 26.76
N GLU A 99 -7.11 12.31 27.80
CA GLU A 99 -6.01 11.92 28.68
C GLU A 99 -6.36 10.67 29.50
N GLU A 100 -7.56 10.59 30.05
CA GLU A 100 -8.06 9.37 30.71
C GLU A 100 -8.06 8.20 29.73
N MET A 101 -8.54 8.43 28.52
CA MET A 101 -8.54 7.41 27.46
C MET A 101 -7.12 7.00 27.04
N GLU A 102 -6.12 7.90 27.06
CA GLU A 102 -4.72 7.60 26.76
C GLU A 102 -4.11 6.70 27.85
N LEU A 103 -4.38 6.98 29.12
CA LEU A 103 -3.74 6.37 30.27
C LEU A 103 -4.45 5.12 30.80
N ASP A 104 -5.77 5.04 30.69
CA ASP A 104 -6.55 3.92 31.16
C ASP A 104 -6.88 2.93 30.03
N GLU A 105 -6.26 1.77 30.07
CA GLU A 105 -6.51 0.67 29.09
C GLU A 105 -7.94 0.13 29.18
N ASN A 106 -8.64 0.30 30.32
CA ASN A 106 -9.99 -0.16 30.54
C ASN A 106 -11.05 0.93 30.29
N HIS A 107 -10.66 2.09 29.80
CA HIS A 107 -11.57 3.18 29.52
C HIS A 107 -12.74 2.73 28.62
N SER A 108 -13.98 3.10 28.99
CA SER A 108 -15.20 2.63 28.32
C SER A 108 -15.22 2.88 26.81
N LEU A 109 -14.70 4.03 26.36
CA LEU A 109 -14.64 4.37 24.94
C LEU A 109 -13.71 3.43 24.15
N ARG A 110 -12.62 2.93 24.77
CA ARG A 110 -11.74 1.94 24.13
C ARG A 110 -12.50 0.66 23.82
N SER A 111 -13.26 0.17 24.79
CA SER A 111 -14.11 -1.02 24.60
C SER A 111 -15.19 -0.79 23.55
N GLU A 112 -15.78 0.39 23.52
CA GLU A 112 -16.78 0.73 22.51
C GLU A 112 -16.17 0.80 21.09
N ILE A 113 -15.01 1.42 20.95
CA ILE A 113 -14.27 1.47 19.67
C ILE A 113 -13.89 0.05 19.23
N SER A 114 -13.38 -0.79 20.12
CA SER A 114 -13.04 -2.18 19.81
C SER A 114 -14.24 -2.96 19.29
N ASN A 115 -15.39 -2.83 19.97
CA ASN A 115 -16.64 -3.48 19.56
C ASN A 115 -17.13 -2.98 18.19
N LYS A 116 -17.05 -1.66 17.96
CA LYS A 116 -17.45 -1.06 16.68
C LYS A 116 -16.48 -1.49 15.56
N LEU A 117 -15.19 -1.53 15.85
CA LEU A 117 -14.18 -1.97 14.88
C LEU A 117 -14.38 -3.44 14.49
N TYR A 118 -14.67 -4.31 15.46
CA TYR A 118 -15.00 -5.70 15.22
C TYR A 118 -16.26 -5.87 14.36
N LYS A 119 -17.31 -5.14 14.69
CA LYS A 119 -18.54 -5.15 13.88
C LYS A 119 -18.30 -4.64 12.47
N PHE A 120 -17.52 -3.58 12.32
CA PHE A 120 -17.16 -3.02 11.03
C PHE A 120 -16.31 -4.03 10.21
N ALA A 121 -15.33 -4.69 10.84
CA ALA A 121 -14.53 -5.73 10.20
C ALA A 121 -15.41 -6.90 9.68
N SER A 122 -16.39 -7.32 10.47
CA SER A 122 -17.37 -8.34 10.06
C SER A 122 -18.27 -7.85 8.92
N ASP A 123 -18.74 -6.61 8.99
CA ASP A 123 -19.59 -6.00 7.95
C ASP A 123 -18.87 -5.86 6.62
N LEU A 124 -17.57 -5.50 6.62
CA LEU A 124 -16.73 -5.42 5.43
C LEU A 124 -16.69 -6.73 4.63
N LYS A 125 -16.87 -7.88 5.28
CA LYS A 125 -16.85 -9.19 4.62
C LYS A 125 -18.15 -9.54 3.90
N THR A 126 -19.18 -8.73 4.07
CA THR A 126 -20.50 -8.94 3.45
C THR A 126 -20.51 -8.55 1.96
N GLU A 127 -21.49 -9.05 1.22
CA GLU A 127 -21.68 -8.73 -0.20
C GLU A 127 -21.90 -7.22 -0.44
N ARG A 128 -22.46 -6.49 0.53
CA ARG A 128 -22.66 -5.05 0.44
C ARG A 128 -21.38 -4.30 0.10
N TRP A 129 -20.29 -4.61 0.81
CA TRP A 129 -18.99 -3.97 0.60
C TRP A 129 -18.24 -4.52 -0.60
N LYS A 130 -18.58 -5.72 -1.05
CA LYS A 130 -17.94 -6.33 -2.21
C LYS A 130 -18.15 -5.49 -3.47
N GLU A 131 -19.37 -5.01 -3.72
CA GLU A 131 -19.67 -4.18 -4.86
C GLU A 131 -18.87 -2.87 -4.86
N ASP A 132 -18.80 -2.19 -3.69
CA ASP A 132 -18.03 -0.96 -3.53
C ASP A 132 -16.52 -1.20 -3.80
N PHE A 133 -15.97 -2.30 -3.28
CA PHE A 133 -14.58 -2.66 -3.52
C PHE A 133 -14.31 -3.14 -4.95
N ASP A 134 -15.24 -3.79 -5.59
CA ASP A 134 -15.13 -4.17 -7.00
C ASP A 134 -15.17 -2.94 -7.91
N GLN A 135 -16.00 -1.96 -7.57
CA GLN A 135 -16.02 -0.66 -8.24
C GLN A 135 -14.70 0.10 -8.01
N PHE A 136 -14.18 0.12 -6.78
CA PHE A 136 -12.86 0.68 -6.48
C PHE A 136 -11.76 0.01 -7.32
N LYS A 137 -11.72 -1.34 -7.36
CA LYS A 137 -10.78 -2.08 -8.21
C LYS A 137 -10.86 -1.64 -9.67
N SER A 138 -12.07 -1.56 -10.22
CA SER A 138 -12.27 -1.17 -11.61
C SER A 138 -11.79 0.25 -11.93
N GLN A 139 -11.92 1.17 -10.97
CA GLN A 139 -11.51 2.57 -11.15
C GLN A 139 -10.00 2.79 -11.00
N PHE A 140 -9.35 2.04 -10.11
CA PHE A 140 -7.95 2.28 -9.72
C PHE A 140 -6.97 1.25 -10.26
N LEU A 141 -7.42 0.01 -10.50
CA LEU A 141 -6.55 -1.10 -10.89
C LEU A 141 -6.73 -1.52 -12.36
N GLN A 142 -7.51 -0.78 -13.14
CA GLN A 142 -7.73 -1.06 -14.56
C GLN A 142 -7.51 0.19 -15.41
N GLY A 143 -7.17 -0.04 -16.69
CA GLY A 143 -7.00 1.01 -17.69
C GLY A 143 -5.75 1.86 -17.55
N GLU A 144 -5.81 3.09 -18.07
CA GLU A 144 -4.67 4.02 -18.18
C GLU A 144 -3.98 4.34 -16.84
N LYS A 145 -4.74 4.35 -15.74
CA LYS A 145 -4.16 4.57 -14.40
C LYS A 145 -3.22 3.42 -14.01
N MET A 146 -3.62 2.19 -14.31
CA MET A 146 -2.79 1.02 -14.03
C MET A 146 -1.51 1.02 -14.85
N ASP A 147 -1.58 1.43 -16.09
CA ASP A 147 -0.39 1.59 -16.94
C ASP A 147 0.54 2.67 -16.40
N GLY A 148 0.00 3.76 -15.83
CA GLY A 148 0.76 4.78 -15.11
C GLY A 148 1.51 4.20 -13.91
N TYR A 149 0.82 3.49 -13.03
CA TYR A 149 1.44 2.83 -11.87
C TYR A 149 2.47 1.77 -12.28
N ALA A 150 2.15 0.96 -13.28
CA ALA A 150 3.08 -0.04 -13.81
C ALA A 150 4.36 0.62 -14.38
N LYS A 151 4.24 1.77 -15.03
CA LYS A 151 5.36 2.56 -15.52
C LYS A 151 6.24 3.09 -14.38
N ASP A 152 5.62 3.62 -13.32
CA ASP A 152 6.35 4.12 -12.16
C ASP A 152 7.09 2.99 -11.43
N ILE A 153 6.42 1.85 -11.24
CA ILE A 153 7.03 0.64 -10.68
C ILE A 153 8.20 0.18 -11.56
N TRP A 154 8.01 0.10 -12.88
CA TRP A 154 9.07 -0.30 -13.80
C TRP A 154 10.27 0.65 -13.76
N ASN A 155 10.02 1.96 -13.77
CA ASN A 155 11.09 2.96 -13.67
C ASN A 155 11.86 2.83 -12.35
N SER A 156 11.18 2.61 -11.24
CA SER A 156 11.80 2.39 -9.93
C SER A 156 12.68 1.14 -9.94
N ILE A 157 12.15 0.02 -10.44
CA ILE A 157 12.89 -1.25 -10.57
C ILE A 157 14.12 -1.05 -11.47
N LYS A 158 13.93 -0.43 -12.64
CA LYS A 158 14.99 -0.19 -13.62
C LYS A 158 16.13 0.65 -13.02
N ASN A 159 15.78 1.74 -12.34
CA ASN A 159 16.76 2.61 -11.68
C ASN A 159 17.50 1.87 -10.56
N THR A 160 16.79 1.12 -9.72
CA THR A 160 17.40 0.31 -8.65
C THR A 160 18.38 -0.72 -9.21
N ILE A 161 18.01 -1.41 -10.30
CA ILE A 161 18.88 -2.39 -10.93
C ILE A 161 20.11 -1.70 -11.54
N ILE A 162 19.94 -0.57 -12.23
CA ILE A 162 21.06 0.19 -12.82
C ILE A 162 22.01 0.67 -11.73
N GLU A 163 21.46 1.25 -10.65
CA GLU A 163 22.25 1.70 -9.50
C GLU A 163 23.00 0.54 -8.86
N GLU A 164 22.32 -0.57 -8.58
CA GLU A 164 22.95 -1.75 -7.98
C GLU A 164 24.04 -2.33 -8.90
N LEU A 165 23.80 -2.43 -10.19
CA LEU A 165 24.80 -2.91 -11.16
C LEU A 165 25.95 -1.92 -11.39
N SER A 166 25.82 -0.65 -11.03
CA SER A 166 26.92 0.33 -11.12
C SER A 166 27.93 0.22 -9.97
N LYS A 167 27.53 -0.34 -8.82
CA LYS A 167 28.41 -0.52 -7.66
C LYS A 167 29.56 -1.49 -7.95
N GLU A 168 30.75 -1.20 -7.43
CA GLU A 168 31.92 -2.10 -7.58
C GLU A 168 31.68 -3.46 -6.89
N ASN A 169 31.12 -3.45 -5.68
CA ASN A 169 30.79 -4.63 -4.89
C ASN A 169 29.30 -4.99 -4.95
N SER A 170 28.73 -5.01 -6.15
CA SER A 170 27.32 -5.35 -6.35
C SER A 170 27.03 -6.80 -6.00
N GLN A 171 26.13 -7.02 -5.05
CA GLN A 171 25.65 -8.37 -4.73
C GLN A 171 24.92 -9.00 -5.91
N ALA A 172 24.19 -8.20 -6.69
CA ALA A 172 23.51 -8.65 -7.89
C ALA A 172 24.50 -9.14 -8.96
N LYS A 173 25.62 -8.42 -9.19
CA LYS A 173 26.69 -8.89 -10.09
C LYS A 173 27.28 -10.22 -9.63
N ASN A 174 27.57 -10.33 -8.35
CA ASN A 174 28.15 -11.55 -7.78
C ASN A 174 27.17 -12.73 -7.88
N TYR A 175 25.88 -12.50 -7.60
CA TYR A 175 24.85 -13.50 -7.76
C TYR A 175 24.68 -13.97 -9.21
N ILE A 176 24.62 -13.02 -10.17
CA ILE A 176 24.54 -13.32 -11.60
C ILE A 176 25.78 -14.10 -12.04
N ARG A 177 26.97 -13.67 -11.65
CA ARG A 177 28.24 -14.35 -12.00
C ARG A 177 28.26 -15.78 -11.46
N LYS A 178 27.85 -15.98 -10.21
CA LYS A 178 27.76 -17.31 -9.60
C LYS A 178 26.81 -18.21 -10.37
N ASN A 179 25.60 -17.74 -10.65
CA ASN A 179 24.61 -18.54 -11.37
C ASN A 179 25.01 -18.82 -12.83
N LEU A 180 25.68 -17.87 -13.51
CA LEU A 180 26.23 -18.10 -14.87
C LEU A 180 27.34 -19.15 -14.85
N ASN A 181 28.20 -19.14 -13.83
CA ASN A 181 29.26 -20.16 -13.70
C ASN A 181 28.64 -21.54 -13.40
N GLU A 182 27.65 -21.62 -12.53
CA GLU A 182 26.92 -22.88 -12.27
C GLU A 182 26.18 -23.37 -13.54
N LEU A 183 25.54 -22.47 -14.28
CA LEU A 183 24.91 -22.82 -15.55
C LEU A 183 25.94 -23.34 -16.57
N ALA A 184 27.10 -22.68 -16.68
CA ALA A 184 28.17 -23.11 -17.59
C ALA A 184 28.74 -24.50 -17.23
N LEU A 185 28.90 -24.76 -15.90
CA LEU A 185 29.31 -26.09 -15.41
C LEU A 185 28.27 -27.16 -15.74
N ASN A 186 26.99 -26.87 -15.42
CA ASN A 186 25.90 -27.78 -15.73
C ASN A 186 25.74 -28.02 -17.24
N LEU A 187 25.96 -26.99 -18.05
CA LEU A 187 25.93 -27.10 -19.51
C LEU A 187 27.02 -28.01 -20.04
N SER A 188 28.21 -28.03 -19.42
CA SER A 188 29.30 -28.88 -19.83
C SER A 188 29.11 -30.36 -19.54
N THR A 189 28.18 -30.70 -18.62
CA THR A 189 27.97 -32.05 -18.10
C THR A 189 26.59 -32.65 -18.38
N ASP A 190 25.57 -31.84 -18.68
CA ASP A 190 24.18 -32.28 -18.89
C ASP A 190 23.77 -32.19 -20.37
N GLU A 191 23.81 -33.32 -21.06
CA GLU A 191 23.42 -33.43 -22.49
C GLU A 191 21.94 -33.01 -22.71
N LYS A 192 21.02 -33.25 -21.74
CA LYS A 192 19.62 -32.85 -21.87
C LYS A 192 19.48 -31.33 -21.83
N LEU A 193 20.27 -30.68 -20.97
CA LEU A 193 20.31 -29.22 -20.88
C LEU A 193 20.90 -28.60 -22.15
N GLN A 194 21.97 -29.21 -22.68
CA GLN A 194 22.56 -28.82 -23.97
C GLN A 194 21.52 -28.85 -25.09
N HIS A 195 20.79 -29.96 -25.24
CA HIS A 195 19.75 -30.09 -26.27
C HIS A 195 18.61 -29.07 -26.11
N LYS A 196 18.19 -28.74 -24.87
CA LYS A 196 17.16 -27.71 -24.62
C LYS A 196 17.64 -26.33 -25.04
N ILE A 197 18.88 -25.99 -24.71
CA ILE A 197 19.47 -24.68 -25.07
C ILE A 197 19.69 -24.58 -26.56
N ASP A 198 20.21 -25.62 -27.23
CA ASP A 198 20.34 -25.69 -28.66
C ASP A 198 19.00 -25.49 -29.37
N HIS A 199 17.97 -26.18 -28.91
CA HIS A 199 16.62 -25.99 -29.44
C HIS A 199 16.13 -24.56 -29.27
N TRP A 200 16.31 -23.99 -28.07
CA TRP A 200 15.91 -22.61 -27.78
C TRP A 200 16.64 -21.58 -28.65
N ILE A 201 17.98 -21.74 -28.82
CA ILE A 201 18.78 -20.88 -29.68
C ILE A 201 18.28 -20.95 -31.12
N ARG A 202 18.06 -22.17 -31.66
CA ARG A 202 17.56 -22.35 -33.04
C ARG A 202 16.22 -21.69 -33.26
N VAL A 203 15.27 -21.89 -32.33
CA VAL A 203 13.94 -21.27 -32.41
C VAL A 203 14.02 -19.76 -32.32
N THR A 204 14.86 -19.23 -31.43
CA THR A 204 15.01 -17.77 -31.22
C THR A 204 15.69 -17.14 -32.44
N ALA A 205 16.75 -17.76 -32.98
CA ALA A 205 17.42 -17.31 -34.19
C ALA A 205 16.47 -17.32 -35.41
N TYR A 206 15.68 -18.38 -35.55
CA TYR A 206 14.70 -18.49 -36.63
C TYR A 206 13.65 -17.39 -36.54
N LYS A 207 13.09 -17.14 -35.34
CA LYS A 207 12.12 -16.05 -35.10
C LYS A 207 12.74 -14.68 -35.39
N TYR A 208 14.00 -14.47 -34.98
CA TYR A 208 14.70 -13.21 -35.24
C TYR A 208 14.93 -12.98 -36.73
N ILE A 209 15.34 -14.00 -37.46
CA ILE A 209 15.53 -13.94 -38.92
C ILE A 209 14.19 -13.63 -39.61
N LEU A 210 13.12 -14.35 -39.27
CA LEU A 210 11.80 -14.10 -39.84
C LEU A 210 11.29 -12.67 -39.59
N LYS A 211 11.53 -12.13 -38.37
CA LYS A 211 11.11 -10.77 -38.04
C LYS A 211 11.90 -9.69 -38.77
N ASN A 212 13.14 -9.99 -39.18
CA ASN A 212 14.03 -9.00 -39.80
C ASN A 212 14.32 -9.31 -41.30
N THR A 213 13.58 -10.21 -41.94
CA THR A 213 13.75 -10.55 -43.37
C THR A 213 13.57 -9.34 -44.28
N HIS A 214 12.84 -8.29 -43.85
CA HIS A 214 12.71 -7.05 -44.63
C HIS A 214 13.94 -6.13 -44.57
N GLN A 215 14.96 -6.44 -43.77
CA GLN A 215 16.22 -5.68 -43.70
C GLN A 215 17.39 -6.31 -44.51
N PHE A 216 17.17 -7.48 -45.08
CA PHE A 216 18.21 -8.24 -45.84
C PHE A 216 17.83 -8.47 -47.30
N GLY A 217 16.84 -7.74 -47.83
CA GLY A 217 16.46 -7.74 -49.23
C GLY A 217 16.77 -6.44 -49.94
#